data_cb1ef4bd906de04f048746673b6187e0
#
_entry.id   cb1ef4bd906de04f048746673b6187e0
#
_cell.length_a   1.000
_cell.length_b   1.000
_cell.length_c   1.000
_cell.angle_alpha   90.00
_cell.angle_beta   90.00
_cell.angle_gamma   90.00
#
_symmetry.space_group_name_H-M   'P 1'
#
loop_
_entity.id
_entity.type
_entity.pdbx_description
1 polymer ?
#
loop_
_entity_poly.entity_id
_entity_poly.type
_entity_poly.pdbx_seq_one_letter_code
_entity_poly.pdbx_strand_id
1 'polypeptide(L)'
;MKWIIYLVAALLLSGCALKAREVEKAGPSPTAGAQVGIVNHTGEYIYSASVDGAGGANMARWGAGGADVCCTSIPRVWYPGMMVLVRWDMPDGLKHIVKEKMVEVEKYDEPGDIYMHFFPNDEVRVVVSNAGGGAKTHPILHSGKPADMP
;
A
#
# COMPACT_ATOMS: atom_id res chain seq x y z
N MET A 1 -36.95 34.26 54.87
CA MET A 1 -35.63 33.62 54.72
C MET A 1 -35.70 32.16 54.32
N LYS A 2 -36.73 31.40 54.53
CA LYS A 2 -36.86 29.99 54.18
C LYS A 2 -37.06 29.75 52.64
N TRP A 3 -37.56 30.71 51.94
CA TRP A 3 -37.85 30.60 50.48
C TRP A 3 -36.63 30.79 49.57
N ILE A 4 -35.60 31.46 50.04
CA ILE A 4 -34.36 31.69 49.30
C ILE A 4 -33.52 30.44 49.19
N ILE A 5 -33.59 29.56 50.20
CA ILE A 5 -32.80 28.31 50.23
C ILE A 5 -33.29 27.30 49.18
N TYR A 6 -34.59 27.29 48.86
CA TYR A 6 -35.14 26.39 47.87
C TYR A 6 -34.81 26.80 46.42
N LEU A 7 -34.62 28.11 46.18
CA LEU A 7 -34.25 28.63 44.85
C LEU A 7 -32.77 28.31 44.50
N VAL A 8 -31.90 28.26 45.49
CA VAL A 8 -30.48 27.94 45.26
C VAL A 8 -30.26 26.43 45.04
N ALA A 9 -31.09 25.59 45.66
CA ALA A 9 -31.00 24.13 45.47
C ALA A 9 -31.50 23.69 44.09
N ALA A 10 -32.40 24.45 43.43
CA ALA A 10 -32.90 24.10 42.08
C ALA A 10 -31.93 24.46 40.96
N LEU A 11 -30.96 25.34 41.19
CA LEU A 11 -29.96 25.74 40.17
C LEU A 11 -28.75 24.80 40.07
N LEU A 12 -28.57 23.89 41.03
CA LEU A 12 -27.42 22.95 41.03
C LEU A 12 -27.72 21.60 40.35
N LEU A 13 -28.94 21.40 39.88
CA LEU A 13 -29.35 20.19 39.16
C LEU A 13 -29.35 20.36 37.61
N SER A 14 -28.80 21.49 37.10
CA SER A 14 -28.45 21.59 35.70
C SER A 14 -27.25 20.73 35.41
N GLY A 15 -27.37 19.45 35.78
CA GLY A 15 -26.40 18.42 35.47
C GLY A 15 -26.05 18.42 33.99
N CYS A 16 -24.78 18.44 33.73
CA CYS A 16 -24.19 18.14 32.43
C CYS A 16 -24.89 16.92 31.82
N ALA A 17 -25.91 17.16 31.00
CA ALA A 17 -26.31 16.21 30.00
C ALA A 17 -25.15 16.15 28.98
N LEU A 18 -24.12 15.38 29.31
CA LEU A 18 -23.18 14.88 28.32
C LEU A 18 -24.03 14.12 27.33
N LYS A 19 -24.37 14.81 26.22
CA LYS A 19 -24.84 14.15 25.02
C LYS A 19 -23.78 13.12 24.68
N ALA A 20 -24.03 11.86 25.04
CA ALA A 20 -23.30 10.76 24.46
C ALA A 20 -23.41 10.95 22.94
N ARG A 21 -22.35 11.43 22.32
CA ARG A 21 -22.23 11.38 20.87
C ARG A 21 -22.34 9.90 20.54
N GLU A 22 -23.46 9.49 19.98
CA GLU A 22 -23.50 8.23 19.28
C GLU A 22 -22.32 8.26 18.33
N VAL A 23 -21.33 7.42 18.63
CA VAL A 23 -20.27 7.11 17.68
C VAL A 23 -21.00 6.39 16.57
N GLU A 24 -21.38 7.16 15.55
CA GLU A 24 -21.93 6.65 14.33
C GLU A 24 -20.95 5.58 13.87
N LYS A 25 -21.40 4.33 13.86
CA LYS A 25 -20.58 3.17 13.51
C LYS A 25 -20.18 3.37 12.07
N ALA A 26 -18.99 3.97 11.86
CA ALA A 26 -18.45 4.19 10.53
C ALA A 26 -18.48 2.85 9.80
N GLY A 27 -19.12 2.82 8.65
CA GLY A 27 -19.10 1.65 7.78
C GLY A 27 -17.65 1.26 7.41
N PRO A 28 -17.42 0.08 6.84
CA PRO A 28 -16.08 -0.32 6.43
C PRO A 28 -15.49 0.74 5.48
N SER A 29 -14.23 1.11 5.71
CA SER A 29 -13.51 2.05 4.85
C SER A 29 -13.60 1.61 3.38
N PRO A 30 -13.80 2.52 2.43
CA PRO A 30 -13.79 2.19 0.99
C PRO A 30 -12.40 1.76 0.49
N THR A 31 -11.36 1.98 1.30
CA THR A 31 -9.98 1.60 1.02
C THR A 31 -9.45 0.58 2.03
N ALA A 32 -8.41 -0.14 1.64
CA ALA A 32 -7.63 -1.03 2.48
C ALA A 32 -6.16 -0.59 2.48
N GLY A 33 -5.49 -0.76 3.62
CA GLY A 33 -4.03 -0.65 3.66
C GLY A 33 -3.39 -1.81 2.91
N ALA A 34 -2.34 -1.52 2.14
CA ALA A 34 -1.56 -2.50 1.40
C ALA A 34 -0.08 -2.32 1.71
N GLN A 35 0.62 -3.38 2.06
CA GLN A 35 2.08 -3.38 2.10
C GLN A 35 2.63 -3.40 0.68
N VAL A 36 3.87 -2.96 0.51
CA VAL A 36 4.52 -2.82 -0.79
C VAL A 36 5.57 -3.90 -0.97
N GLY A 37 5.45 -4.66 -2.05
CA GLY A 37 6.39 -5.69 -2.45
C GLY A 37 7.04 -5.40 -3.80
N ILE A 38 8.20 -6.03 -4.04
CA ILE A 38 8.97 -5.90 -5.27
C ILE A 38 9.27 -7.29 -5.81
N VAL A 39 9.08 -7.46 -7.13
CA VAL A 39 9.52 -8.64 -7.86
C VAL A 39 10.37 -8.18 -9.04
N ASN A 40 11.60 -8.65 -9.09
CA ASN A 40 12.59 -8.25 -10.09
C ASN A 40 12.82 -9.38 -11.10
N HIS A 41 12.39 -9.16 -12.34
CA HIS A 41 12.61 -10.06 -13.47
C HIS A 41 13.79 -9.61 -14.34
N THR A 42 14.72 -8.84 -13.78
CA THR A 42 15.88 -8.30 -14.51
C THR A 42 17.19 -8.72 -13.87
N GLY A 43 18.27 -8.63 -14.64
CA GLY A 43 19.63 -8.77 -14.17
C GLY A 43 20.21 -7.54 -13.49
N GLU A 44 19.39 -6.50 -13.26
CA GLU A 44 19.79 -5.27 -12.59
C GLU A 44 19.36 -5.30 -11.12
N TYR A 45 20.18 -4.69 -10.25
CA TYR A 45 19.81 -4.52 -8.83
C TYR A 45 18.87 -3.32 -8.69
N ILE A 46 17.80 -3.48 -7.95
CA ILE A 46 16.89 -2.39 -7.57
C ILE A 46 17.34 -1.86 -6.21
N TYR A 47 17.87 -0.65 -6.18
CA TYR A 47 18.32 0.00 -4.95
C TYR A 47 17.12 0.44 -4.09
N SER A 48 16.11 0.98 -4.74
CA SER A 48 14.84 1.32 -4.08
C SER A 48 13.70 1.34 -5.10
N ALA A 49 12.49 1.01 -4.64
CA ALA A 49 11.28 1.22 -5.44
C ALA A 49 10.11 1.59 -4.55
N SER A 50 9.23 2.44 -5.05
CA SER A 50 8.04 2.92 -4.34
C SER A 50 6.83 3.03 -5.28
N VAL A 51 5.65 2.94 -4.68
CA VAL A 51 4.36 3.15 -5.33
C VAL A 51 3.60 4.23 -4.58
N ASP A 52 3.21 5.31 -5.28
CA ASP A 52 2.58 6.49 -4.70
C ASP A 52 3.34 7.04 -3.46
N GLY A 53 4.68 6.94 -3.49
CA GLY A 53 5.55 7.38 -2.40
C GLY A 53 5.70 6.38 -1.24
N ALA A 54 4.96 5.30 -1.22
CA ALA A 54 5.12 4.23 -0.24
C ALA A 54 6.10 3.16 -0.73
N GLY A 55 6.86 2.55 0.17
CA GLY A 55 7.87 1.55 -0.15
C GLY A 55 9.27 2.06 0.15
N GLY A 56 10.21 1.88 -0.78
CA GLY A 56 11.63 2.26 -0.64
C GLY A 56 12.55 1.08 -0.35
N ALA A 57 12.03 -0.15 -0.37
CA ALA A 57 12.84 -1.36 -0.26
C ALA A 57 13.72 -1.57 -1.51
N ASN A 58 14.74 -2.39 -1.34
CA ASN A 58 15.58 -2.88 -2.42
C ASN A 58 15.18 -4.30 -2.85
N MET A 59 15.67 -4.72 -4.03
CA MET A 59 15.50 -6.09 -4.50
C MET A 59 16.73 -6.54 -5.28
N ALA A 60 17.20 -7.74 -4.96
CA ALA A 60 18.28 -8.37 -5.68
C ALA A 60 17.92 -8.64 -7.15
N ARG A 61 18.93 -8.81 -7.98
CA ARG A 61 18.77 -9.28 -9.36
C ARG A 61 18.01 -10.59 -9.36
N TRP A 62 17.00 -10.71 -10.23
CA TRP A 62 16.14 -11.90 -10.31
C TRP A 62 15.49 -12.28 -8.97
N GLY A 63 15.29 -11.30 -8.09
CA GLY A 63 14.76 -11.52 -6.75
C GLY A 63 13.23 -11.39 -6.71
N ALA A 64 12.63 -12.13 -5.77
CA ALA A 64 11.22 -11.99 -5.42
C ALA A 64 11.07 -12.11 -3.91
N GLY A 65 10.21 -11.30 -3.33
CA GLY A 65 9.99 -11.26 -1.88
C GLY A 65 8.52 -11.13 -1.52
N GLY A 66 8.27 -11.04 -0.22
CA GLY A 66 7.00 -10.60 0.32
C GLY A 66 6.82 -9.09 0.20
N ALA A 67 5.67 -8.62 0.60
CA ALA A 67 5.39 -7.20 0.78
C ALA A 67 5.69 -6.84 2.24
N ASP A 68 6.87 -6.28 2.48
CA ASP A 68 7.38 -6.07 3.83
C ASP A 68 7.49 -4.60 4.22
N VAL A 69 7.23 -3.68 3.29
CA VAL A 69 7.33 -2.24 3.54
C VAL A 69 5.95 -1.61 3.58
N CYS A 70 5.67 -0.93 4.66
CA CYS A 70 4.39 -0.23 4.85
C CYS A 70 4.39 1.12 4.12
N CYS A 71 3.30 1.67 3.79
CA CYS A 71 1.99 1.15 3.39
C CYS A 71 1.42 2.16 2.43
N THR A 72 0.70 1.71 1.44
CA THR A 72 -0.17 2.56 0.64
C THR A 72 -1.63 2.21 0.93
N SER A 73 -2.54 2.96 0.34
CA SER A 73 -3.98 2.71 0.44
C SER A 73 -4.52 2.37 -0.94
N ILE A 74 -5.21 1.24 -1.05
CA ILE A 74 -5.83 0.81 -2.30
C ILE A 74 -7.35 0.73 -2.14
N PRO A 75 -8.14 0.96 -3.20
CA PRO A 75 -9.57 0.70 -3.17
C PRO A 75 -9.88 -0.75 -2.81
N ARG A 76 -10.96 -0.98 -2.05
CA ARG A 76 -11.41 -2.36 -1.78
C ARG A 76 -12.01 -3.03 -3.02
N VAL A 77 -12.52 -2.22 -3.93
CA VAL A 77 -13.06 -2.67 -5.21
C VAL A 77 -12.24 -2.06 -6.33
N TRP A 78 -11.64 -2.89 -7.13
CA TRP A 78 -10.89 -2.46 -8.30
C TRP A 78 -11.79 -1.75 -9.33
N TYR A 79 -11.25 -0.80 -10.05
CA TYR A 79 -11.92 -0.14 -11.17
C TYR A 79 -10.95 0.06 -12.36
N PRO A 80 -11.45 0.02 -13.60
CA PRO A 80 -10.62 0.26 -14.78
C PRO A 80 -9.98 1.65 -14.76
N GLY A 81 -8.71 1.75 -15.16
CA GLY A 81 -7.96 3.00 -15.16
C GLY A 81 -7.41 3.41 -13.79
N MET A 82 -7.38 2.50 -12.82
CA MET A 82 -6.71 2.73 -11.55
C MET A 82 -5.20 2.85 -11.77
N MET A 83 -4.67 4.07 -11.68
CA MET A 83 -3.27 4.39 -11.94
C MET A 83 -2.52 4.63 -10.63
N VAL A 84 -1.26 4.22 -10.59
CA VAL A 84 -0.31 4.52 -9.51
C VAL A 84 1.00 5.03 -10.10
N LEU A 85 1.70 5.89 -9.34
CA LEU A 85 3.03 6.34 -9.70
C LEU A 85 4.07 5.36 -9.14
N VAL A 86 4.77 4.67 -10.02
CA VAL A 86 5.91 3.83 -9.66
C VAL A 86 7.20 4.62 -9.87
N ARG A 87 8.03 4.69 -8.84
CA ARG A 87 9.37 5.28 -8.88
C ARG A 87 10.38 4.21 -8.47
N TRP A 88 11.48 4.08 -9.22
CA TRP A 88 12.52 3.13 -8.90
C TRP A 88 13.91 3.64 -9.24
N ASP A 89 14.90 3.07 -8.61
CA ASP A 89 16.32 3.36 -8.79
C ASP A 89 17.06 2.06 -9.10
N MET A 90 17.59 1.97 -10.32
CA MET A 90 18.49 0.90 -10.77
C MET A 90 19.85 1.53 -11.06
N PRO A 91 20.79 1.54 -10.10
CA PRO A 91 22.07 2.21 -10.27
C PRO A 91 22.98 1.50 -11.27
N ASP A 92 23.74 2.30 -12.03
CA ASP A 92 24.87 1.85 -12.83
C ASP A 92 26.17 2.15 -12.09
N GLY A 93 26.77 1.14 -11.51
CA GLY A 93 27.89 1.28 -10.58
C GLY A 93 27.49 2.11 -9.36
N LEU A 94 28.15 3.26 -9.16
CA LEU A 94 27.84 4.20 -8.06
C LEU A 94 26.85 5.30 -8.45
N LYS A 95 26.43 5.33 -9.72
CA LYS A 95 25.51 6.33 -10.23
C LYS A 95 24.07 5.87 -10.08
N HIS A 96 23.30 6.59 -9.29
CA HIS A 96 21.86 6.38 -9.18
C HIS A 96 21.13 6.76 -10.47
N ILE A 97 20.27 5.88 -10.95
CA ILE A 97 19.42 6.10 -12.13
C ILE A 97 17.97 5.94 -11.70
N VAL A 98 17.36 7.07 -11.40
CA VAL A 98 15.98 7.12 -10.91
C VAL A 98 15.03 7.33 -12.09
N LYS A 99 13.98 6.51 -12.13
CA LYS A 99 12.92 6.55 -13.14
C LYS A 99 11.55 6.60 -12.47
N GLU A 100 10.57 7.14 -13.18
CA GLU A 100 9.17 7.20 -12.74
C GLU A 100 8.26 6.83 -13.90
N LYS A 101 7.16 6.16 -13.58
CA LYS A 101 6.14 5.78 -14.56
C LYS A 101 4.77 5.68 -13.91
N MET A 102 3.73 6.24 -14.57
CA MET A 102 2.35 5.94 -14.23
C MET A 102 2.00 4.56 -14.78
N VAL A 103 1.50 3.67 -13.91
CA VAL A 103 1.19 2.29 -14.25
C VAL A 103 -0.23 1.97 -13.82
N GLU A 104 -1.00 1.34 -14.70
CA GLU A 104 -2.33 0.85 -14.34
C GLU A 104 -2.20 -0.40 -13.47
N VAL A 105 -2.95 -0.42 -12.35
CA VAL A 105 -3.03 -1.58 -11.47
C VAL A 105 -3.89 -2.64 -12.12
N GLU A 106 -3.35 -3.84 -12.29
CA GLU A 106 -4.10 -4.95 -12.88
C GLU A 106 -5.31 -5.33 -11.99
N LYS A 107 -6.34 -5.89 -12.63
CA LYS A 107 -7.57 -6.26 -11.94
C LYS A 107 -7.29 -7.21 -10.79
N TYR A 108 -7.90 -6.93 -9.65
CA TYR A 108 -7.95 -7.83 -8.48
C TYR A 108 -9.40 -7.97 -8.02
N ASP A 109 -9.73 -9.10 -7.41
CA ASP A 109 -11.08 -9.40 -6.92
C ASP A 109 -11.23 -9.06 -5.43
N GLU A 110 -10.12 -9.07 -4.68
CA GLU A 110 -10.07 -8.69 -3.28
C GLU A 110 -8.82 -7.88 -2.96
N PRO A 111 -8.87 -6.97 -1.97
CA PRO A 111 -7.69 -6.21 -1.56
C PRO A 111 -6.63 -7.13 -0.96
N GLY A 112 -5.38 -6.79 -1.20
CA GLY A 112 -4.20 -7.48 -0.71
C GLY A 112 -3.02 -6.51 -0.68
N ASP A 113 -1.81 -7.04 -0.69
CA ASP A 113 -0.60 -6.25 -0.83
C ASP A 113 -0.33 -5.87 -2.27
N ILE A 114 0.33 -4.73 -2.49
CA ILE A 114 0.63 -4.23 -3.83
C ILE A 114 2.06 -4.58 -4.22
N TYR A 115 2.25 -5.19 -5.39
CA TYR A 115 3.53 -5.63 -5.90
C TYR A 115 3.89 -4.92 -7.19
N MET A 116 5.11 -4.38 -7.24
CA MET A 116 5.73 -3.85 -8.46
C MET A 116 6.59 -4.93 -9.08
N HIS A 117 6.30 -5.30 -10.32
CA HIS A 117 7.10 -6.23 -11.12
C HIS A 117 7.90 -5.46 -12.15
N PHE A 118 9.22 -5.60 -12.08
CA PHE A 118 10.16 -4.94 -12.99
C PHE A 118 10.67 -5.92 -14.02
N PHE A 119 10.49 -5.61 -15.30
CA PHE A 119 10.94 -6.39 -16.44
C PHE A 119 12.02 -5.63 -17.23
N PRO A 120 12.75 -6.28 -18.16
CA PRO A 120 13.67 -5.59 -19.06
C PRO A 120 12.99 -4.46 -19.84
N ASN A 121 13.79 -3.49 -20.29
CA ASN A 121 13.33 -2.32 -21.08
C ASN A 121 12.36 -1.39 -20.32
N ASP A 122 12.52 -1.27 -19.02
CA ASP A 122 11.69 -0.41 -18.15
C ASP A 122 10.18 -0.76 -18.21
N GLU A 123 9.86 -1.99 -18.52
CA GLU A 123 8.49 -2.46 -18.37
C GLU A 123 8.20 -2.69 -16.89
N VAL A 124 7.10 -2.10 -16.41
CA VAL A 124 6.64 -2.24 -15.03
C VAL A 124 5.18 -2.66 -15.05
N ARG A 125 4.86 -3.70 -14.27
CA ARG A 125 3.48 -4.14 -14.02
C ARG A 125 3.19 -4.06 -12.53
N VAL A 126 1.96 -3.71 -12.18
CA VAL A 126 1.53 -3.59 -10.79
C VAL A 126 0.32 -4.48 -10.55
N VAL A 127 0.44 -5.37 -9.58
CA VAL A 127 -0.62 -6.31 -9.18
C VAL A 127 -0.92 -6.19 -7.70
N VAL A 128 -2.12 -6.59 -7.31
CA VAL A 128 -2.52 -6.75 -5.90
C VAL A 128 -2.72 -8.23 -5.61
N SER A 129 -2.13 -8.72 -4.53
CA SER A 129 -2.14 -10.14 -4.20
C SER A 129 -1.96 -10.38 -2.71
N ASN A 130 -2.62 -11.41 -2.19
CA ASN A 130 -2.38 -11.95 -0.84
C ASN A 130 -1.28 -13.02 -0.84
N ALA A 131 -0.75 -13.37 -2.01
CA ALA A 131 0.38 -14.29 -2.16
C ALA A 131 1.68 -13.51 -2.37
N GLY A 132 2.76 -13.91 -1.70
CA GLY A 132 4.09 -13.29 -1.87
C GLY A 132 4.59 -13.39 -3.31
N GLY A 133 5.45 -12.46 -3.73
CA GLY A 133 5.92 -12.33 -5.12
C GLY A 133 6.64 -13.55 -5.69
N GLY A 134 7.20 -14.41 -4.83
CA GLY A 134 7.81 -15.69 -5.24
C GLY A 134 6.87 -16.90 -5.15
N ALA A 135 5.63 -16.73 -4.74
CA ALA A 135 4.70 -17.83 -4.57
C ALA A 135 4.14 -18.31 -5.91
N LYS A 136 3.85 -19.61 -6.01
CA LYS A 136 3.27 -20.22 -7.23
C LYS A 136 1.83 -19.73 -7.53
N THR A 137 1.16 -19.16 -6.55
CA THR A 137 -0.19 -18.59 -6.67
C THR A 137 -0.18 -17.09 -6.91
N HIS A 138 1.00 -16.49 -7.05
CA HIS A 138 1.10 -15.06 -7.36
C HIS A 138 0.62 -14.77 -8.79
N PRO A 139 -0.08 -13.64 -9.04
CA PRO A 139 -0.64 -13.34 -10.36
C PRO A 139 0.38 -13.32 -11.51
N ILE A 140 1.60 -12.87 -11.23
CA ILE A 140 2.72 -12.89 -12.17
C ILE A 140 3.80 -13.82 -11.61
N LEU A 141 4.03 -14.94 -12.28
CA LEU A 141 5.02 -15.90 -11.80
C LEU A 141 6.44 -15.36 -11.94
N HIS A 142 7.21 -15.54 -10.90
CA HIS A 142 8.63 -15.22 -10.90
C HIS A 142 9.42 -16.38 -11.50
N SER A 143 10.19 -16.12 -12.55
CA SER A 143 10.95 -17.15 -13.28
C SER A 143 12.41 -17.33 -12.80
N GLY A 144 12.89 -16.45 -11.92
CA GLY A 144 14.28 -16.46 -11.48
C GLY A 144 15.29 -16.11 -12.59
N LYS A 145 16.58 -16.29 -12.31
CA LYS A 145 17.66 -16.07 -13.28
C LYS A 145 17.57 -17.09 -14.41
N PRO A 146 17.60 -16.69 -15.70
CA PRO A 146 17.72 -17.62 -16.82
C PRO A 146 18.98 -18.47 -16.71
N ALA A 147 18.87 -19.75 -17.05
CA ALA A 147 19.96 -20.71 -16.89
C ALA A 147 21.15 -20.44 -17.82
N ASP A 148 20.93 -19.73 -18.89
CA ASP A 148 21.89 -19.35 -19.93
C ASP A 148 22.60 -18.02 -19.68
N MET A 149 22.27 -17.34 -18.59
CA MET A 149 22.95 -16.09 -18.20
C MET A 149 24.16 -16.38 -17.29
N PRO A 150 25.30 -15.71 -17.52
CA PRO A 150 26.50 -15.83 -16.69
C PRO A 150 26.31 -15.30 -15.28
#